data_4d00ebd9c03cfc19c98e8c1823e26efe
#
_entry.id   4d00ebd9c03cfc19c98e8c1823e26efe
#
_cell.length_a   1.000
_cell.length_b   1.000
_cell.length_c   1.000
_cell.angle_alpha   90.00
_cell.angle_beta   90.00
_cell.angle_gamma   90.00
#
_symmetry.space_group_name_H-M   'P 1'
#
loop_
_entity.id
_entity.type
_entity.pdbx_description
1 polymer ?
#
loop_
_entity_poly.entity_id
_entity_poly.type
_entity_poly.pdbx_seq_one_letter_code
_entity_poly.pdbx_strand_id
1 'polypeptide(L)'
;IKIFAYAIQIGNVGGEKVDLDFIEKNSIRAADKTAYKKMEKEILDAKRDGDSVGGIIEIIIKNAPKGLGEPVFDKLTADFAKALCSIPAIKGIEFGSGFSAATKKGSEQNDPKKNHSGGILGGISNGDDIIMRIAVKPPSSIRKFGVSGRHDPCIVPRAIPVAEAMTAIVLVDHLLRNKTICL
;
A
#
# COMPACT_ATOMS: atom_id res chain seq x y z
N ILE A 1 -10.86 12.33 7.48
CA ILE A 1 -10.06 11.38 6.70
C ILE A 1 -9.48 10.34 7.64
N LYS A 2 -9.52 9.06 7.25
CA LYS A 2 -8.85 7.96 7.97
C LYS A 2 -7.94 7.22 6.99
N ILE A 3 -6.73 6.90 7.43
CA ILE A 3 -5.74 6.16 6.65
C ILE A 3 -5.49 4.84 7.35
N PHE A 4 -5.53 3.75 6.60
CA PHE A 4 -5.19 2.41 7.08
C PHE A 4 -4.19 1.80 6.11
N ALA A 5 -3.10 1.27 6.62
CA ALA A 5 -2.20 0.44 5.84
C ALA A 5 -2.00 -0.91 6.53
N TYR A 6 -1.92 -1.98 5.75
CA TYR A 6 -1.82 -3.33 6.27
C TYR A 6 -1.19 -4.29 5.27
N ALA A 7 -0.65 -5.39 5.78
CA ALA A 7 -0.13 -6.45 4.94
C ALA A 7 -1.29 -7.27 4.34
N ILE A 8 -1.34 -7.35 3.00
CA ILE A 8 -2.23 -8.26 2.27
C ILE A 8 -1.51 -9.49 1.76
N GLN A 9 -0.18 -9.45 1.68
CA GLN A 9 0.64 -10.58 1.26
C GLN A 9 2.01 -10.54 1.92
N ILE A 10 2.51 -11.69 2.36
CA ILE A 10 3.90 -11.92 2.80
C ILE A 10 4.42 -13.14 2.06
N GLY A 11 5.55 -13.00 1.37
CA GLY A 11 6.06 -14.04 0.48
C GLY A 11 5.00 -14.46 -0.53
N ASN A 12 4.68 -15.75 -0.56
CA ASN A 12 3.65 -16.32 -1.43
C ASN A 12 2.26 -16.46 -0.75
N VAL A 13 2.12 -16.01 0.50
CA VAL A 13 0.86 -16.11 1.24
C VAL A 13 0.10 -14.81 1.17
N GLY A 14 -1.03 -14.82 0.46
CA GLY A 14 -1.99 -13.71 0.38
C GLY A 14 -3.18 -13.89 1.32
N GLY A 15 -3.80 -12.77 1.72
CA GLY A 15 -5.09 -12.69 2.38
C GLY A 15 -6.15 -12.15 1.42
N GLU A 16 -7.41 -12.55 1.63
CA GLU A 16 -8.54 -12.12 0.80
C GLU A 16 -9.53 -11.25 1.59
N LYS A 17 -9.55 -11.40 2.91
CA LYS A 17 -10.50 -10.71 3.78
C LYS A 17 -9.85 -9.52 4.48
N VAL A 18 -10.55 -8.40 4.52
CA VAL A 18 -10.08 -7.18 5.17
C VAL A 18 -10.92 -6.89 6.41
N ASP A 19 -10.31 -7.00 7.58
CA ASP A 19 -10.84 -6.56 8.85
C ASP A 19 -9.91 -5.48 9.42
N LEU A 20 -10.33 -4.23 9.29
CA LEU A 20 -9.53 -3.07 9.72
C LEU A 20 -9.31 -3.05 11.23
N ASP A 21 -10.23 -3.61 12.03
CA ASP A 21 -10.11 -3.70 13.49
C ASP A 21 -9.10 -4.76 13.94
N PHE A 22 -8.67 -5.62 13.04
CA PHE A 22 -7.69 -6.68 13.32
C PHE A 22 -6.25 -6.24 13.10
N ILE A 23 -6.00 -5.20 12.32
CA ILE A 23 -4.65 -4.75 11.91
C ILE A 23 -3.74 -4.56 13.12
N GLU A 24 -4.19 -3.84 14.14
CA GLU A 24 -3.40 -3.54 15.34
C GLU A 24 -3.40 -4.69 16.37
N LYS A 25 -4.11 -5.78 16.12
CA LYS A 25 -4.21 -6.93 17.04
C LYS A 25 -3.24 -8.07 16.71
N ASN A 26 -2.34 -7.86 15.75
CA ASN A 26 -1.35 -8.87 15.36
C ASN A 26 0.01 -8.25 15.03
N SER A 27 1.06 -9.07 15.16
CA SER A 27 2.47 -8.65 15.07
C SER A 27 2.90 -8.18 13.68
N ILE A 28 2.19 -8.59 12.64
CA ILE A 28 2.55 -8.31 11.24
C ILE A 28 1.61 -7.31 10.56
N ARG A 29 0.64 -6.77 11.31
CA ARG A 29 -0.37 -5.84 10.80
C ARG A 29 -1.12 -6.38 9.57
N ALA A 30 -1.44 -7.67 9.57
CA ALA A 30 -2.29 -8.27 8.55
C ALA A 30 -3.76 -7.93 8.79
N ALA A 31 -4.53 -7.70 7.72
CA ALA A 31 -5.97 -7.47 7.84
C ALA A 31 -6.79 -8.76 7.79
N ASP A 32 -6.23 -9.87 7.34
CA ASP A 32 -6.92 -11.16 7.24
C ASP A 32 -6.60 -12.08 8.42
N LYS A 33 -7.60 -12.30 9.28
CA LYS A 33 -7.49 -13.21 10.44
C LYS A 33 -7.18 -14.66 10.05
N THR A 34 -7.60 -15.09 8.87
CA THR A 34 -7.43 -16.48 8.42
C THR A 34 -6.06 -16.72 7.80
N ALA A 35 -5.52 -15.71 7.10
CA ALA A 35 -4.21 -15.76 6.47
C ALA A 35 -3.06 -15.37 7.41
N TYR A 36 -3.31 -14.59 8.45
CA TYR A 36 -2.31 -14.01 9.35
C TYR A 36 -1.30 -15.05 9.86
N LYS A 37 -1.77 -16.19 10.38
CA LYS A 37 -0.87 -17.23 10.93
C LYS A 37 0.06 -17.84 9.87
N LYS A 38 -0.42 -17.98 8.63
CA LYS A 38 0.39 -18.47 7.52
C LYS A 38 1.42 -17.42 7.08
N MET A 39 1.02 -16.14 7.03
CA MET A 39 1.94 -15.02 6.74
C MET A 39 3.03 -14.89 7.81
N GLU A 40 2.68 -15.01 9.09
CA GLU A 40 3.64 -15.00 10.20
C GLU A 40 4.63 -16.17 10.08
N LYS A 41 4.14 -17.34 9.71
CA LYS A 41 4.98 -18.54 9.48
C LYS A 41 5.99 -18.31 8.35
N GLU A 42 5.61 -17.68 7.23
CA GLU A 42 6.53 -17.33 6.14
C GLU A 42 7.73 -16.49 6.65
N ILE A 43 7.47 -15.52 7.53
CA ILE A 43 8.54 -14.71 8.13
C ILE A 43 9.45 -15.56 9.03
N LEU A 44 8.85 -16.42 9.85
CA LEU A 44 9.60 -17.27 10.77
C LEU A 44 10.45 -18.31 10.04
N ASP A 45 9.91 -18.90 8.98
CA ASP A 45 10.64 -19.85 8.13
C ASP A 45 11.82 -19.16 7.42
N ALA A 46 11.60 -17.98 6.85
CA ALA A 46 12.69 -17.19 6.26
C ALA A 46 13.78 -16.85 7.29
N LYS A 47 13.38 -16.46 8.50
CA LYS A 47 14.32 -16.19 9.60
C LYS A 47 15.16 -17.41 9.96
N ARG A 48 14.52 -18.59 10.09
CA ARG A 48 15.20 -19.85 10.39
C ARG A 48 16.20 -20.21 9.30
N ASP A 49 15.84 -20.02 8.05
CA ASP A 49 16.64 -20.38 6.88
C ASP A 49 17.73 -19.35 6.55
N GLY A 50 17.85 -18.27 7.37
CA GLY A 50 18.81 -17.19 7.13
C GLY A 50 18.54 -16.39 5.86
N ASP A 51 17.30 -16.39 5.41
CA ASP A 51 16.77 -15.74 4.22
C ASP A 51 15.81 -14.58 4.56
N SER A 52 15.18 -13.98 3.57
CA SER A 52 14.22 -12.91 3.73
C SER A 52 13.06 -13.03 2.76
N VAL A 53 11.92 -12.44 3.14
CA VAL A 53 10.72 -12.35 2.30
C VAL A 53 10.23 -10.92 2.20
N GLY A 54 9.67 -10.59 1.04
CA GLY A 54 8.96 -9.34 0.81
C GLY A 54 7.45 -9.51 1.03
N GLY A 55 6.67 -8.61 0.44
CA GLY A 55 5.22 -8.70 0.49
C GLY A 55 4.55 -7.49 -0.16
N ILE A 56 3.25 -7.40 0.02
CA ILE A 56 2.43 -6.31 -0.49
C ILE A 56 1.70 -5.66 0.69
N ILE A 57 1.78 -4.34 0.73
CA ILE A 57 1.02 -3.49 1.65
C ILE A 57 -0.12 -2.86 0.85
N GLU A 58 -1.34 -2.97 1.34
CA GLU A 58 -2.47 -2.19 0.84
C GLU A 58 -2.71 -0.98 1.76
N ILE A 59 -3.04 0.15 1.14
CA ILE A 59 -3.32 1.41 1.81
C ILE A 59 -4.72 1.83 1.39
N ILE A 60 -5.60 2.05 2.36
CA ILE A 60 -6.95 2.56 2.15
C ILE A 60 -7.10 3.90 2.85
N ILE A 61 -7.56 4.90 2.11
CA ILE A 61 -7.91 6.22 2.64
C ILE A 61 -9.42 6.37 2.56
N LYS A 62 -10.05 6.50 3.71
CA LYS A 62 -11.50 6.71 3.81
C LYS A 62 -11.84 8.17 4.03
N ASN A 63 -12.97 8.59 3.46
CA ASN A 63 -13.50 9.95 3.60
C ASN A 63 -12.53 11.04 3.10
N ALA A 64 -11.77 10.75 2.04
CA ALA A 64 -11.03 11.79 1.34
C ALA A 64 -12.02 12.70 0.58
N PRO A 65 -11.89 14.04 0.68
CA PRO A 65 -12.73 14.94 -0.09
C PRO A 65 -12.48 14.78 -1.58
N LYS A 66 -13.46 15.14 -2.39
CA LYS A 66 -13.32 15.26 -3.83
C LYS A 66 -12.41 16.43 -4.18
N GLY A 67 -11.72 16.35 -5.32
CA GLY A 67 -10.98 17.47 -5.89
C GLY A 67 -9.54 17.61 -5.41
N LEU A 68 -8.99 16.64 -4.67
CA LEU A 68 -7.56 16.63 -4.32
C LEU A 68 -6.73 16.16 -5.50
N GLY A 69 -5.66 16.87 -5.79
CA GLY A 69 -4.77 16.67 -6.93
C GLY A 69 -4.83 17.85 -7.89
N GLU A 70 -3.76 18.06 -8.66
CA GLU A 70 -3.65 19.14 -9.62
C GLU A 70 -3.13 18.64 -10.98
N PRO A 71 -3.59 19.22 -12.12
CA PRO A 71 -2.97 18.98 -13.40
C PRO A 71 -1.64 19.74 -13.43
N VAL A 72 -0.62 19.38 -14.23
CA VAL A 72 -0.49 18.18 -15.03
C VAL A 72 0.42 17.19 -14.31
N PHE A 73 1.38 17.70 -13.54
CA PHE A 73 2.45 16.93 -12.88
C PHE A 73 2.14 16.60 -11.42
N ASP A 74 1.33 17.42 -10.73
CA ASP A 74 0.97 17.26 -9.31
C ASP A 74 -0.37 16.50 -9.15
N LYS A 75 -0.62 15.52 -10.02
CA LYS A 75 -1.72 14.59 -9.86
C LYS A 75 -1.57 13.83 -8.56
N LEU A 76 -2.67 13.60 -7.87
CA LEU A 76 -2.64 12.86 -6.60
C LEU A 76 -1.98 11.48 -6.73
N THR A 77 -2.17 10.78 -7.86
CA THR A 77 -1.48 9.53 -8.17
C THR A 77 0.04 9.71 -8.29
N ALA A 78 0.49 10.80 -8.90
CA ALA A 78 1.92 11.07 -9.09
C ALA A 78 2.60 11.36 -7.75
N ASP A 79 1.99 12.17 -6.90
CA ASP A 79 2.56 12.53 -5.61
C ASP A 79 2.53 11.36 -4.61
N PHE A 80 1.47 10.54 -4.58
CA PHE A 80 1.51 9.29 -3.84
C PHE A 80 2.61 8.35 -4.34
N ALA A 81 2.74 8.19 -5.65
CA ALA A 81 3.79 7.33 -6.21
C ALA A 81 5.19 7.85 -5.84
N LYS A 82 5.44 9.14 -5.95
CA LYS A 82 6.70 9.79 -5.56
C LYS A 82 7.00 9.56 -4.08
N ALA A 83 6.03 9.84 -3.20
CA ALA A 83 6.20 9.69 -1.76
C ALA A 83 6.43 8.24 -1.35
N LEU A 84 5.60 7.30 -1.82
CA LEU A 84 5.71 5.90 -1.44
C LEU A 84 6.94 5.22 -2.06
N CYS A 85 7.31 5.54 -3.30
CA CYS A 85 8.53 5.04 -3.92
C CYS A 85 9.82 5.62 -3.32
N SER A 86 9.76 6.72 -2.55
CA SER A 86 10.90 7.22 -1.79
C SER A 86 11.22 6.37 -0.55
N ILE A 87 10.30 5.54 -0.10
CA ILE A 87 10.54 4.59 1.00
C ILE A 87 11.48 3.49 0.51
N PRO A 88 12.60 3.22 1.22
CA PRO A 88 13.50 2.14 0.83
C PRO A 88 12.80 0.79 0.71
N ALA A 89 13.20 -0.01 -0.29
CA ALA A 89 12.68 -1.33 -0.63
C ALA A 89 11.30 -1.36 -1.30
N ILE A 90 10.62 -0.25 -1.49
CA ILE A 90 9.43 -0.21 -2.35
C ILE A 90 9.89 -0.35 -3.81
N LYS A 91 9.23 -1.23 -4.57
CA LYS A 91 9.57 -1.58 -5.97
C LYS A 91 8.42 -1.42 -6.95
N GLY A 92 7.25 -1.16 -6.46
CA GLY A 92 6.08 -0.93 -7.29
C GLY A 92 4.95 -0.32 -6.50
N ILE A 93 4.08 0.37 -7.23
CA ILE A 93 2.83 0.92 -6.71
C ILE A 93 1.74 0.69 -7.75
N GLU A 94 0.53 0.42 -7.29
CA GLU A 94 -0.65 0.39 -8.13
C GLU A 94 -1.85 1.02 -7.43
N PHE A 95 -2.80 1.51 -8.23
CA PHE A 95 -4.00 2.19 -7.78
C PHE A 95 -5.24 1.40 -8.24
N GLY A 96 -6.19 1.17 -7.34
CA GLY A 96 -7.42 0.42 -7.65
C GLY A 96 -7.14 -0.94 -8.26
N SER A 97 -7.59 -1.17 -9.51
CA SER A 97 -7.34 -2.41 -10.25
C SER A 97 -5.87 -2.64 -10.61
N GLY A 98 -5.03 -1.59 -10.55
CA GLY A 98 -3.60 -1.69 -10.84
C GLY A 98 -3.32 -2.33 -12.21
N PHE A 99 -2.35 -3.24 -12.26
CA PHE A 99 -1.96 -3.93 -13.49
C PHE A 99 -3.08 -4.77 -14.10
N SER A 100 -4.04 -5.26 -13.30
CA SER A 100 -5.19 -6.01 -13.83
C SER A 100 -6.12 -5.18 -14.72
N ALA A 101 -6.05 -3.85 -14.65
CA ALA A 101 -6.80 -2.96 -15.53
C ALA A 101 -6.44 -3.17 -17.02
N ALA A 102 -5.19 -3.54 -17.31
CA ALA A 102 -4.71 -3.76 -18.68
C ALA A 102 -5.42 -4.93 -19.40
N THR A 103 -5.99 -5.87 -18.66
CA THR A 103 -6.68 -7.05 -19.21
C THR A 103 -8.20 -6.90 -19.26
N LYS A 104 -8.73 -5.81 -18.68
CA LYS A 104 -10.16 -5.55 -18.64
C LYS A 104 -10.64 -4.82 -19.89
N LYS A 105 -11.89 -5.07 -20.27
CA LYS A 105 -12.59 -4.22 -21.26
C LYS A 105 -12.95 -2.86 -20.65
N GLY A 106 -13.10 -1.84 -21.49
CA GLY A 106 -13.49 -0.51 -21.02
C GLY A 106 -14.80 -0.48 -20.22
N SER A 107 -15.79 -1.27 -20.61
CA SER A 107 -17.06 -1.41 -19.88
C SER A 107 -16.90 -2.07 -18.49
N GLU A 108 -15.93 -2.96 -18.35
CA GLU A 108 -15.64 -3.62 -17.06
C GLU A 108 -14.84 -2.69 -16.14
N GLN A 109 -13.82 -2.01 -16.70
CA GLN A 109 -12.97 -1.10 -15.92
C GLN A 109 -13.74 0.14 -15.47
N ASN A 110 -14.68 0.64 -16.26
CA ASN A 110 -15.43 1.85 -15.97
C ASN A 110 -16.85 1.55 -15.44
N ASP A 111 -17.09 0.39 -14.86
CA ASP A 111 -18.35 0.08 -14.18
C ASP A 111 -18.57 1.06 -13.01
N PRO A 112 -19.64 1.91 -13.06
CA PRO A 112 -19.87 2.94 -12.05
C PRO A 112 -20.20 2.38 -10.66
N LYS A 113 -20.51 1.08 -10.55
CA LYS A 113 -20.79 0.40 -9.29
C LYS A 113 -19.53 -0.11 -8.59
N LYS A 114 -18.35 0.03 -9.24
CA LYS A 114 -17.10 -0.53 -8.76
C LYS A 114 -16.00 0.53 -8.72
N ASN A 115 -15.23 0.54 -7.64
CA ASN A 115 -14.10 1.45 -7.48
C ASN A 115 -12.81 0.90 -8.14
N HIS A 116 -12.87 0.59 -9.43
CA HIS A 116 -11.71 0.06 -10.16
C HIS A 116 -10.57 1.07 -10.32
N SER A 117 -10.88 2.36 -10.29
CA SER A 117 -9.89 3.44 -10.37
C SER A 117 -9.24 3.76 -9.01
N GLY A 118 -9.69 3.10 -7.94
CA GLY A 118 -9.13 3.32 -6.61
C GLY A 118 -9.34 4.73 -6.08
N GLY A 119 -10.51 5.34 -6.32
CA GLY A 119 -10.90 6.65 -5.77
C GLY A 119 -10.26 7.85 -6.46
N ILE A 120 -9.47 7.64 -7.54
CA ILE A 120 -8.77 8.72 -8.26
C ILE A 120 -9.05 8.60 -9.74
N LEU A 121 -9.62 9.65 -10.35
CA LEU A 121 -9.91 9.76 -11.78
C LEU A 121 -9.15 10.94 -12.37
N GLY A 122 -8.40 10.71 -13.45
CA GLY A 122 -7.59 11.75 -14.08
C GLY A 122 -6.51 12.37 -13.18
N GLY A 123 -6.21 11.71 -12.05
CA GLY A 123 -5.28 12.19 -11.03
C GLY A 123 -5.92 12.99 -9.90
N ILE A 124 -7.26 13.09 -9.89
CA ILE A 124 -8.03 13.87 -8.92
C ILE A 124 -8.93 12.93 -8.12
N SER A 125 -9.02 13.13 -6.79
CA SER A 125 -9.91 12.32 -5.95
C SER A 125 -11.37 12.55 -6.30
N ASN A 126 -12.14 11.44 -6.40
CA ASN A 126 -13.56 11.47 -6.78
C ASN A 126 -14.52 11.36 -5.58
N GLY A 127 -13.99 11.17 -4.37
CA GLY A 127 -14.75 11.02 -3.13
C GLY A 127 -15.01 9.57 -2.70
N ASP A 128 -14.65 8.60 -3.52
CA ASP A 128 -14.62 7.20 -3.12
C ASP A 128 -13.40 6.93 -2.22
N ASP A 129 -13.36 5.75 -1.59
CA ASP A 129 -12.17 5.29 -0.85
C ASP A 129 -10.96 5.24 -1.82
N ILE A 130 -9.84 5.84 -1.43
CA ILE A 130 -8.61 5.74 -2.22
C ILE A 130 -7.91 4.44 -1.84
N ILE A 131 -7.63 3.61 -2.85
CA ILE A 131 -7.03 2.29 -2.66
C ILE A 131 -5.73 2.21 -3.46
N MET A 132 -4.64 1.93 -2.75
CA MET A 132 -3.29 1.78 -3.32
C MET A 132 -2.65 0.51 -2.77
N ARG A 133 -1.77 -0.10 -3.56
CA ARG A 133 -0.92 -1.22 -3.13
C ARG A 133 0.53 -0.94 -3.48
N ILE A 134 1.43 -1.28 -2.56
CA ILE A 134 2.87 -1.14 -2.76
C ILE A 134 3.57 -2.48 -2.59
N ALA A 135 4.50 -2.78 -3.49
CA ALA A 135 5.32 -3.97 -3.45
C ALA A 135 6.62 -3.69 -2.70
N VAL A 136 6.87 -4.47 -1.66
CA VAL A 136 8.06 -4.40 -0.82
C VAL A 136 8.97 -5.56 -1.16
N LYS A 137 10.19 -5.29 -1.64
CA LYS A 137 11.17 -6.35 -1.92
C LYS A 137 11.68 -7.00 -0.64
N PRO A 138 12.15 -8.25 -0.68
CA PRO A 138 12.88 -8.85 0.43
C PRO A 138 14.12 -8.01 0.82
N PRO A 139 14.46 -7.90 2.12
CA PRO A 139 15.73 -7.35 2.57
C PRO A 139 16.91 -8.07 1.93
N SER A 140 17.94 -7.31 1.50
CA SER A 140 19.12 -7.88 0.85
C SER A 140 20.18 -8.39 1.82
N SER A 141 20.09 -8.04 3.12
CA SER A 141 21.01 -8.50 4.16
C SER A 141 20.65 -9.91 4.62
N ILE A 142 21.04 -10.91 3.84
CA ILE A 142 20.70 -12.32 4.09
C ILE A 142 21.95 -13.12 4.45
N ARG A 143 21.83 -14.00 5.45
CA ARG A 143 22.92 -14.83 5.93
C ARG A 143 23.42 -15.85 4.91
N LYS A 144 22.52 -16.32 4.02
CA LYS A 144 22.88 -17.23 2.91
C LYS A 144 24.00 -16.70 2.01
N PHE A 145 24.17 -15.36 1.93
CA PHE A 145 25.24 -14.74 1.15
C PHE A 145 26.38 -14.21 2.01
N GLY A 146 26.52 -14.72 3.25
CA GLY A 146 27.63 -14.39 4.14
C GLY A 146 27.53 -13.03 4.81
N VAL A 147 26.39 -12.37 4.77
CA VAL A 147 26.20 -11.09 5.46
C VAL A 147 26.12 -11.36 6.97
N SER A 148 27.09 -10.82 7.72
CA SER A 148 27.09 -10.85 9.17
C SER A 148 26.38 -9.62 9.76
N GLY A 149 25.82 -9.75 10.98
CA GLY A 149 25.19 -8.67 11.70
C GLY A 149 23.66 -8.79 11.74
N ARG A 150 22.98 -7.64 11.86
CA ARG A 150 21.52 -7.59 11.98
C ARG A 150 20.85 -8.09 10.70
N HIS A 151 19.93 -9.01 10.87
CA HIS A 151 19.14 -9.61 9.79
C HIS A 151 17.65 -9.42 10.09
N ASP A 152 16.96 -8.71 9.19
CA ASP A 152 15.50 -8.59 9.20
C ASP A 152 14.90 -9.55 8.18
N PRO A 153 14.18 -10.60 8.61
CA PRO A 153 13.60 -11.58 7.67
C PRO A 153 12.48 -10.98 6.81
N CYS A 154 11.83 -9.91 7.29
CA CYS A 154 10.77 -9.20 6.57
C CYS A 154 10.63 -7.78 7.12
N ILE A 155 10.59 -6.79 6.22
CA ILE A 155 10.41 -5.38 6.63
C ILE A 155 8.98 -4.87 6.44
N VAL A 156 8.08 -5.66 5.86
CA VAL A 156 6.69 -5.26 5.58
C VAL A 156 5.99 -4.69 6.81
N PRO A 157 6.01 -5.36 8.00
CA PRO A 157 5.33 -4.81 9.17
C PRO A 157 5.88 -3.45 9.65
N ARG A 158 7.17 -3.19 9.39
CA ARG A 158 7.81 -1.92 9.75
C ARG A 158 7.59 -0.83 8.71
N ALA A 159 7.39 -1.20 7.45
CA ALA A 159 7.12 -0.27 6.37
C ALA A 159 5.68 0.29 6.43
N ILE A 160 4.74 -0.45 7.02
CA ILE A 160 3.33 -0.05 7.14
C ILE A 160 3.14 1.33 7.78
N PRO A 161 3.63 1.62 9.01
CA PRO A 161 3.44 2.94 9.62
C PRO A 161 4.17 4.06 8.85
N VAL A 162 5.26 3.74 8.16
CA VAL A 162 5.96 4.71 7.30
C VAL A 162 5.10 5.04 6.08
N ALA A 163 4.47 4.03 5.46
CA ALA A 163 3.56 4.23 4.34
C ALA A 163 2.33 5.07 4.73
N GLU A 164 1.75 4.83 5.92
CA GLU A 164 0.67 5.66 6.47
C GLU A 164 1.11 7.12 6.64
N ALA A 165 2.27 7.36 7.25
CA ALA A 165 2.81 8.70 7.47
C ALA A 165 3.07 9.44 6.14
N MET A 166 3.70 8.79 5.16
CA MET A 166 3.94 9.37 3.84
C MET A 166 2.63 9.68 3.09
N THR A 167 1.65 8.80 3.20
CA THR A 167 0.31 9.04 2.66
C THR A 167 -0.36 10.25 3.31
N ALA A 168 -0.25 10.40 4.63
CA ALA A 168 -0.78 11.55 5.36
C ALA A 168 -0.14 12.87 4.94
N ILE A 169 1.18 12.89 4.73
CA ILE A 169 1.91 14.07 4.26
C ILE A 169 1.38 14.55 2.91
N VAL A 170 1.23 13.63 1.93
CA VAL A 170 0.69 13.95 0.61
C VAL A 170 -0.74 14.50 0.71
N LEU A 171 -1.58 13.85 1.51
CA LEU A 171 -2.97 14.31 1.68
C LEU A 171 -3.06 15.70 2.30
N VAL A 172 -2.24 15.99 3.31
CA VAL A 172 -2.23 17.32 3.95
C VAL A 172 -1.79 18.39 2.97
N ASP A 173 -0.76 18.13 2.17
CA ASP A 173 -0.29 19.07 1.15
C ASP A 173 -1.41 19.40 0.13
N HIS A 174 -2.04 18.38 -0.44
CA HIS A 174 -3.14 18.58 -1.38
C HIS A 174 -4.38 19.22 -0.74
N LEU A 175 -4.68 18.94 0.53
CA LEU A 175 -5.76 19.59 1.26
C LEU A 175 -5.50 21.09 1.44
N LEU A 176 -4.27 21.46 1.78
CA LEU A 176 -3.89 22.88 1.94
C LEU A 176 -3.92 23.61 0.60
N ARG A 177 -3.39 23.01 -0.48
CA ARG A 177 -3.48 23.57 -1.85
C ARG A 177 -4.94 23.76 -2.26
N ASN A 178 -5.78 22.75 -2.11
CA ASN A 178 -7.19 22.83 -2.49
C ASN A 178 -7.93 23.95 -1.74
N LYS A 179 -7.65 24.14 -0.45
CA LYS A 179 -8.23 25.24 0.34
C LYS A 179 -7.82 26.63 -0.14
N THR A 180 -6.62 26.78 -0.70
CA THR A 180 -6.15 28.09 -1.21
C THR A 180 -6.73 28.44 -2.57
N ILE A 181 -7.17 27.44 -3.34
CA ILE A 181 -7.74 27.63 -4.68
C ILE A 181 -9.27 27.82 -4.60
N CYS A 182 -9.93 27.21 -3.62
CA CYS A 182 -11.38 27.23 -3.46
C CYS A 182 -11.88 28.32 -2.48
N LEU A 183 -11.13 29.41 -2.33
CA LEU A 183 -11.54 30.61 -1.56
C LEU A 183 -12.53 31.45 -2.36
#